data_c7a6f298152496902203c91a454f501b
#
_entry.id   c7a6f298152496902203c91a454f501b
#
_cell.length_a   1.000
_cell.length_b   1.000
_cell.length_c   1.000
_cell.angle_alpha   90.00
_cell.angle_beta   90.00
_cell.angle_gamma   90.00
#
_symmetry.space_group_name_H-M   'P 1'
#
loop_
_entity.id
_entity.type
_entity.pdbx_description
1 polymer ?
#
loop_
_entity_poly.entity_id
_entity_poly.type
_entity_poly.pdbx_seq_one_letter_code
_entity_poly.pdbx_strand_id
1 'polypeptide(L)'
;SEAHIESFASQLHSIADNLSVLVYWAIPYVQNKIGDQSKVSIYKVRDSLESHHEALRKEIVHLTEMYEYKYLVAFTNLGKHQSLVDRSFVCNFETDEEHPNQVIFKSFVYKKNTYDSIKAFEFTDNYGRKIKEQYLRIGATLERELSNG
;
A
#
# COMPACT_ATOMS: atom_id res chain seq x y z
N SER A 1 -2.63 17.10 -11.06
CA SER A 1 -1.22 17.19 -11.48
C SER A 1 -0.43 15.97 -11.01
N GLU A 2 0.72 15.77 -11.61
CA GLU A 2 1.64 14.68 -11.24
C GLU A 2 1.99 14.74 -9.76
N ALA A 3 2.31 15.90 -9.24
CA ALA A 3 2.64 16.11 -7.83
C ALA A 3 1.51 15.68 -6.90
N HIS A 4 0.26 15.95 -7.27
CA HIS A 4 -0.91 15.53 -6.48
C HIS A 4 -1.07 14.01 -6.49
N ILE A 5 -0.82 13.36 -7.62
CA ILE A 5 -0.94 11.91 -7.74
C ILE A 5 0.16 11.21 -6.94
N GLU A 6 1.39 11.69 -7.01
CA GLU A 6 2.50 11.16 -6.21
C GLU A 6 2.25 11.34 -4.72
N SER A 7 1.75 12.52 -4.32
CA SER A 7 1.37 12.79 -2.93
C SER A 7 0.25 11.87 -2.47
N PHE A 8 -0.78 11.67 -3.29
CA PHE A 8 -1.87 10.76 -3.01
C PHE A 8 -1.35 9.33 -2.79
N ALA A 9 -0.51 8.84 -3.71
CA ALA A 9 0.05 7.49 -3.62
C ALA A 9 0.89 7.32 -2.36
N SER A 10 1.75 8.30 -2.06
CA SER A 10 2.59 8.28 -0.86
C SER A 10 1.77 8.27 0.42
N GLN A 11 0.73 9.11 0.50
CA GLN A 11 -0.16 9.16 1.66
C GLN A 11 -0.95 7.86 1.81
N LEU A 12 -1.47 7.33 0.72
CA LEU A 12 -2.21 6.08 0.73
C LEU A 12 -1.34 4.91 1.19
N HIS A 13 -0.10 4.86 0.72
CA HIS A 13 0.87 3.84 1.14
C HIS A 13 1.23 3.99 2.62
N SER A 14 1.39 5.20 3.11
CA SER A 14 1.75 5.45 4.51
C SER A 14 0.70 4.99 5.52
N ILE A 15 -0.56 4.86 5.11
CA ILE A 15 -1.62 4.34 5.97
C ILE A 15 -1.30 2.89 6.39
N ALA A 16 -0.75 2.08 5.49
CA ALA A 16 -0.34 0.72 5.84
C ALA A 16 0.73 0.72 6.93
N ASP A 17 1.69 1.63 6.84
CA ASP A 17 2.73 1.77 7.87
C ASP A 17 2.13 2.19 9.21
N ASN A 18 1.19 3.13 9.20
CA ASN A 18 0.52 3.58 10.42
C ASN A 18 -0.32 2.46 11.05
N LEU A 19 -1.06 1.70 10.24
CA LEU A 19 -1.80 0.53 10.72
C LEU A 19 -0.86 -0.51 11.32
N SER A 20 0.29 -0.72 10.70
CA SER A 20 1.29 -1.67 11.20
C SER A 20 1.81 -1.27 12.58
N VAL A 21 2.09 0.01 12.78
CA VAL A 21 2.52 0.55 14.08
C VAL A 21 1.41 0.40 15.12
N LEU A 22 0.16 0.66 14.74
CA LEU A 22 -0.99 0.46 15.64
C LEU A 22 -1.11 -1.00 16.10
N VAL A 23 -1.00 -1.95 15.17
CA VAL A 23 -1.04 -3.38 15.52
C VAL A 23 0.14 -3.75 16.43
N TYR A 24 1.34 -3.25 16.11
CA TYR A 24 2.53 -3.49 16.91
C TYR A 24 2.32 -3.04 18.37
N TRP A 25 1.80 -1.84 18.59
CA TRP A 25 1.59 -1.35 19.95
C TRP A 25 0.38 -1.98 20.65
N ALA A 26 -0.62 -2.44 19.88
CA ALA A 26 -1.84 -3.00 20.45
C ALA A 26 -1.70 -4.48 20.85
N ILE A 27 -0.80 -5.22 20.21
CA ILE A 27 -0.68 -6.67 20.39
C ILE A 27 0.73 -7.03 20.88
N PRO A 28 0.90 -7.33 22.19
CA PRO A 28 2.21 -7.65 22.76
C PRO A 28 2.92 -8.82 22.07
N TYR A 29 2.17 -9.79 21.58
CA TYR A 29 2.74 -10.92 20.85
C TYR A 29 3.50 -10.44 19.60
N VAL A 30 2.94 -9.48 18.87
CA VAL A 30 3.58 -8.89 17.69
C VAL A 30 4.87 -8.13 18.08
N GLN A 31 4.82 -7.39 19.19
CA GLN A 31 6.01 -6.71 19.70
C GLN A 31 7.16 -7.69 19.99
N ASN A 32 6.84 -8.81 20.62
CA ASN A 32 7.84 -9.83 20.92
C ASN A 32 8.43 -10.45 19.66
N LYS A 33 7.61 -10.69 18.66
CA LYS A 33 8.06 -11.30 17.39
C LYS A 33 8.92 -10.37 16.56
N ILE A 34 8.54 -9.11 16.44
CA ILE A 34 9.26 -8.12 15.62
C ILE A 34 10.45 -7.54 16.37
N GLY A 35 10.28 -7.23 17.66
CA GLY A 35 11.30 -6.62 18.50
C GLY A 35 11.38 -5.11 18.28
N ASP A 36 12.27 -4.65 17.41
CA ASP A 36 12.51 -3.24 17.18
C ASP A 36 11.41 -2.60 16.33
N GLN A 37 10.81 -1.49 16.83
CA GLN A 37 9.78 -0.74 16.11
C GLN A 37 10.24 -0.27 14.72
N SER A 38 11.53 0.02 14.54
CA SER A 38 12.06 0.46 13.24
C SER A 38 11.92 -0.59 12.14
N LYS A 39 11.68 -1.84 12.51
CA LYS A 39 11.52 -2.98 11.59
C LYS A 39 10.05 -3.27 11.26
N VAL A 40 9.12 -2.52 11.83
CA VAL A 40 7.70 -2.74 11.63
C VAL A 40 7.30 -2.42 10.18
N SER A 41 6.57 -3.34 9.56
CA SER A 41 5.95 -3.16 8.26
C SER A 41 4.69 -4.01 8.23
N ILE A 42 3.82 -3.76 7.27
CA ILE A 42 2.59 -4.56 7.13
C ILE A 42 2.91 -6.05 6.89
N TYR A 43 3.99 -6.34 6.19
CA TYR A 43 4.43 -7.72 5.93
C TYR A 43 4.97 -8.40 7.20
N LYS A 44 5.74 -7.67 8.00
CA LYS A 44 6.25 -8.17 9.28
C LYS A 44 5.14 -8.43 10.27
N VAL A 45 4.16 -7.53 10.34
CA VAL A 45 2.98 -7.69 11.19
C VAL A 45 2.18 -8.91 10.75
N ARG A 46 1.90 -9.04 9.45
CA ARG A 46 1.20 -10.20 8.88
C ARG A 46 1.86 -11.51 9.31
N ASP A 47 3.17 -11.59 9.12
CA ASP A 47 3.93 -12.83 9.41
C ASP A 47 4.02 -13.11 10.91
N SER A 48 4.02 -12.05 11.74
CA SER A 48 4.07 -12.17 13.19
C SER A 48 2.77 -12.70 13.80
N LEU A 49 1.64 -12.44 13.17
CA LEU A 49 0.35 -12.89 13.69
C LEU A 49 0.18 -14.41 13.55
N GLU A 50 0.61 -14.99 12.45
CA GLU A 50 0.51 -16.44 12.17
C GLU A 50 -0.83 -17.06 12.61
N SER A 51 -0.84 -17.88 13.65
CA SER A 51 -2.03 -18.53 14.19
C SER A 51 -2.76 -17.68 15.25
N HIS A 52 -2.19 -16.55 15.66
CA HIS A 52 -2.79 -15.63 16.60
C HIS A 52 -3.58 -14.55 15.85
N HIS A 53 -4.72 -14.14 16.41
CA HIS A 53 -5.58 -13.12 15.80
C HIS A 53 -5.88 -13.42 14.33
N GLU A 54 -6.43 -14.60 14.06
CA GLU A 54 -6.63 -15.14 12.71
C GLU A 54 -7.47 -14.22 11.81
N ALA A 55 -8.51 -13.59 12.35
CA ALA A 55 -9.36 -12.69 11.58
C ALA A 55 -8.56 -11.47 11.11
N LEU A 56 -7.74 -10.87 11.98
CA LEU A 56 -6.89 -9.74 11.64
C LEU A 56 -5.84 -10.14 10.60
N ARG A 57 -5.23 -11.30 10.79
CA ARG A 57 -4.24 -11.83 9.84
C ARG A 57 -4.83 -11.99 8.45
N LYS A 58 -6.03 -12.55 8.35
CA LYS A 58 -6.72 -12.73 7.06
C LYS A 58 -6.94 -11.41 6.33
N GLU A 59 -7.33 -10.37 7.04
CA GLU A 59 -7.54 -9.06 6.44
C GLU A 59 -6.22 -8.44 5.95
N ILE A 60 -5.13 -8.61 6.69
CA ILE A 60 -3.80 -8.13 6.26
C ILE A 60 -3.28 -8.95 5.07
N VAL A 61 -3.46 -10.27 5.07
CA VAL A 61 -3.12 -11.13 3.93
C VAL A 61 -3.88 -10.68 2.69
N HIS A 62 -5.18 -10.41 2.82
CA HIS A 62 -5.99 -9.94 1.71
C HIS A 62 -5.42 -8.65 1.12
N LEU A 63 -5.08 -7.68 1.96
CA LEU A 63 -4.45 -6.43 1.50
C LEU A 63 -3.17 -6.69 0.70
N THR A 64 -2.26 -7.48 1.26
CA THR A 64 -0.94 -7.70 0.63
C THR A 64 -1.02 -8.53 -0.64
N GLU A 65 -2.11 -9.24 -0.87
CA GLU A 65 -2.36 -10.02 -2.09
C GLU A 65 -3.18 -9.28 -3.14
N MET A 66 -3.81 -8.17 -2.80
CA MET A 66 -4.56 -7.36 -3.77
C MET A 66 -3.63 -6.81 -4.85
N TYR A 67 -4.01 -6.94 -6.12
CA TYR A 67 -3.26 -6.37 -7.23
C TYR A 67 -3.12 -4.85 -7.07
N GLU A 68 -4.19 -4.18 -6.70
CA GLU A 68 -4.22 -2.73 -6.50
C GLU A 68 -3.20 -2.28 -5.46
N TYR A 69 -3.07 -3.01 -4.36
CA TYR A 69 -2.09 -2.71 -3.32
C TYR A 69 -0.66 -3.00 -3.80
N LYS A 70 -0.45 -4.11 -4.49
CA LYS A 70 0.86 -4.42 -5.11
C LYS A 70 1.27 -3.34 -6.10
N TYR A 71 0.31 -2.84 -6.88
CA TYR A 71 0.53 -1.72 -7.78
C TYR A 71 0.97 -0.46 -7.01
N LEU A 72 0.26 -0.12 -5.94
CA LEU A 72 0.59 1.04 -5.10
C LEU A 72 2.01 0.92 -4.53
N VAL A 73 2.37 -0.24 -3.99
CA VAL A 73 3.70 -0.49 -3.42
C VAL A 73 4.78 -0.34 -4.49
N ALA A 74 4.56 -0.95 -5.65
CA ALA A 74 5.52 -0.88 -6.75
C ALA A 74 5.69 0.55 -7.26
N PHE A 75 4.58 1.27 -7.44
CA PHE A 75 4.57 2.66 -7.89
C PHE A 75 5.33 3.57 -6.93
N THR A 76 5.02 3.49 -5.64
CA THR A 76 5.67 4.35 -4.63
C THR A 76 7.15 4.02 -4.44
N ASN A 77 7.52 2.74 -4.43
CA ASN A 77 8.91 2.33 -4.25
C ASN A 77 9.76 2.63 -5.49
N LEU A 78 9.22 2.46 -6.68
CA LEU A 78 9.90 2.84 -7.91
C LEU A 78 10.18 4.34 -7.93
N GLY A 79 9.19 5.16 -7.57
CA GLY A 79 9.33 6.60 -7.48
C GLY A 79 10.41 7.03 -6.50
N LYS A 80 10.40 6.45 -5.29
CA LYS A 80 11.42 6.74 -4.27
C LYS A 80 12.82 6.35 -4.75
N HIS A 81 12.96 5.16 -5.34
CA HIS A 81 14.25 4.67 -5.81
C HIS A 81 14.80 5.55 -6.92
N GLN A 82 13.99 5.89 -7.91
CA GLN A 82 14.41 6.72 -9.02
C GLN A 82 14.72 8.16 -8.58
N SER A 83 13.98 8.72 -7.65
CA SER A 83 14.26 10.06 -7.14
C SER A 83 15.57 10.14 -6.34
N LEU A 84 16.02 9.04 -5.76
CA LEU A 84 17.31 8.96 -5.08
C LEU A 84 18.49 8.86 -6.05
N VAL A 85 18.29 8.17 -7.18
CA VAL A 85 19.32 7.91 -8.16
C VAL A 85 19.35 9.00 -9.25
N ASP A 86 18.19 9.49 -9.64
CA ASP A 86 18.04 10.50 -10.69
C ASP A 86 16.98 11.50 -10.28
N ARG A 87 17.42 12.76 -10.04
CA ARG A 87 16.51 13.86 -9.68
C ARG A 87 15.52 14.20 -10.79
N SER A 88 15.68 13.58 -11.95
CA SER A 88 14.77 13.74 -13.09
C SER A 88 13.70 12.65 -13.13
N PHE A 89 13.38 12.00 -12.00
CA PHE A 89 12.28 11.05 -11.97
C PHE A 89 11.01 11.72 -12.48
N VAL A 90 10.63 11.32 -13.66
CA VAL A 90 9.34 11.69 -14.25
C VAL A 90 8.52 10.40 -14.26
N CYS A 91 7.44 10.37 -13.48
CA CYS A 91 6.43 9.34 -13.69
C CYS A 91 6.09 9.37 -15.19
N ASN A 92 6.17 8.23 -15.84
CA ASN A 92 5.88 8.16 -17.27
C ASN A 92 4.37 8.34 -17.48
N PHE A 93 3.93 9.59 -17.48
CA PHE A 93 2.58 9.95 -17.83
C PHE A 93 2.47 10.12 -19.33
N GLU A 94 1.48 9.49 -19.93
CA GLU A 94 1.12 9.73 -21.32
C GLU A 94 -0.28 10.33 -21.38
N THR A 95 -0.52 11.14 -22.40
CA THR A 95 -1.86 11.60 -22.74
C THR A 95 -2.49 10.56 -23.65
N ASP A 96 -3.73 10.18 -23.37
CA ASP A 96 -4.52 9.31 -24.23
C ASP A 96 -4.87 10.10 -25.50
N GLU A 97 -4.45 9.61 -26.69
CA GLU A 97 -4.71 10.27 -27.96
C GLU A 97 -6.21 10.34 -28.28
N GLU A 98 -6.98 9.33 -27.83
CA GLU A 98 -8.44 9.32 -28.00
C GLU A 98 -9.15 10.27 -27.01
N HIS A 99 -8.50 10.54 -25.86
CA HIS A 99 -9.06 11.37 -24.80
C HIS A 99 -7.95 12.30 -24.28
N PRO A 100 -7.61 13.38 -25.00
CA PRO A 100 -6.42 14.19 -24.73
C PRO A 100 -6.36 14.85 -23.36
N ASN A 101 -7.47 14.85 -22.61
CA ASN A 101 -7.52 15.38 -21.24
C ASN A 101 -7.30 14.31 -20.15
N GLN A 102 -7.02 13.06 -20.53
CA GLN A 102 -6.77 11.98 -19.59
C GLN A 102 -5.29 11.70 -19.49
N VAL A 103 -4.83 11.53 -18.25
CA VAL A 103 -3.46 11.14 -17.95
C VAL A 103 -3.40 9.62 -17.77
N ILE A 104 -2.42 8.99 -18.41
CA ILE A 104 -2.21 7.55 -18.36
C ILE A 104 -0.85 7.27 -17.71
N PHE A 105 -0.83 6.33 -16.77
CA PHE A 105 0.42 5.77 -16.26
C PHE A 105 0.85 4.66 -17.20
N LYS A 106 2.07 4.76 -17.73
CA LYS A 106 2.64 3.69 -18.57
C LYS A 106 2.85 2.43 -17.77
N SER A 107 2.87 1.29 -18.46
CA SER A 107 3.30 0.04 -17.85
C SER A 107 4.76 0.17 -17.37
N PHE A 108 5.07 -0.52 -16.28
CA PHE A 108 6.41 -0.50 -15.71
C PHE A 108 6.73 -1.87 -15.10
N VAL A 109 8.03 -2.09 -14.84
CA VAL A 109 8.54 -3.30 -14.20
C VAL A 109 9.09 -2.94 -12.83
N TYR A 110 8.70 -3.71 -11.81
CA TYR A 110 9.24 -3.59 -10.46
C TYR A 110 9.44 -5.00 -9.88
N LYS A 111 10.66 -5.28 -9.42
CA LYS A 111 11.03 -6.60 -8.87
C LYS A 111 10.60 -7.77 -9.76
N LYS A 112 10.90 -7.68 -11.05
CA LYS A 112 10.60 -8.68 -12.09
C LYS A 112 9.10 -8.86 -12.40
N ASN A 113 8.23 -8.07 -11.81
CA ASN A 113 6.80 -8.08 -12.12
C ASN A 113 6.48 -6.91 -13.04
N THR A 114 5.67 -7.16 -14.07
CA THR A 114 5.18 -6.14 -14.97
C THR A 114 3.81 -5.66 -14.51
N TYR A 115 3.66 -4.35 -14.41
CA TYR A 115 2.40 -3.70 -14.05
C TYR A 115 1.85 -2.97 -15.27
N ASP A 116 0.58 -3.22 -15.57
CA ASP A 116 -0.05 -2.71 -16.78
C ASP A 116 -0.28 -1.21 -16.71
N SER A 117 -0.33 -0.60 -17.89
CA SER A 117 -0.74 0.78 -18.05
C SER A 117 -2.18 0.97 -17.55
N ILE A 118 -2.41 2.05 -16.81
CA ILE A 118 -3.76 2.40 -16.32
C ILE A 118 -3.98 3.91 -16.42
N LYS A 119 -5.25 4.30 -16.49
CA LYS A 119 -5.61 5.72 -16.42
C LYS A 119 -5.39 6.23 -14.99
N ALA A 120 -4.90 7.46 -14.87
CA ALA A 120 -4.69 8.08 -13.56
C ALA A 120 -5.97 8.10 -12.72
N PHE A 121 -7.12 8.34 -13.36
CA PHE A 121 -8.44 8.28 -12.72
C PHE A 121 -8.72 6.89 -12.15
N GLU A 122 -8.39 5.83 -12.89
CA GLU A 122 -8.55 4.45 -12.43
C GLU A 122 -7.73 4.18 -11.17
N PHE A 123 -6.51 4.71 -11.14
CA PHE A 123 -5.65 4.58 -9.96
C PHE A 123 -6.22 5.31 -8.75
N THR A 124 -6.57 6.59 -8.90
CA THR A 124 -7.02 7.39 -7.75
C THR A 124 -8.41 7.00 -7.28
N ASP A 125 -9.34 6.74 -8.19
CA ASP A 125 -10.73 6.45 -7.84
C ASP A 125 -10.96 4.97 -7.53
N ASN A 126 -10.58 4.07 -8.43
CA ASN A 126 -10.87 2.64 -8.26
C ASN A 126 -9.86 1.95 -7.34
N TYR A 127 -8.57 2.02 -7.65
CA TYR A 127 -7.53 1.37 -6.82
C TYR A 127 -7.49 2.00 -5.43
N GLY A 128 -7.51 3.32 -5.36
CA GLY A 128 -7.52 4.05 -4.09
C GLY A 128 -8.71 3.69 -3.22
N ARG A 129 -9.90 3.61 -3.79
CA ARG A 129 -11.11 3.23 -3.07
C ARG A 129 -11.03 1.81 -2.51
N LYS A 130 -10.62 0.85 -3.32
CA LYS A 130 -10.49 -0.55 -2.90
C LYS A 130 -9.47 -0.72 -1.78
N ILE A 131 -8.34 -0.03 -1.89
CA ILE A 131 -7.30 -0.07 -0.85
C ILE A 131 -7.81 0.56 0.45
N LYS A 132 -8.47 1.71 0.37
CA LYS A 132 -9.04 2.38 1.55
C LYS A 132 -10.09 1.51 2.24
N GLU A 133 -10.96 0.87 1.48
CA GLU A 133 -11.95 -0.07 2.03
C GLU A 133 -11.26 -1.19 2.79
N GLN A 134 -10.16 -1.73 2.26
CA GLN A 134 -9.42 -2.79 2.92
C GLN A 134 -8.71 -2.29 4.19
N TYR A 135 -8.17 -1.07 4.17
CA TYR A 135 -7.61 -0.45 5.38
C TYR A 135 -8.67 -0.31 6.48
N LEU A 136 -9.87 0.11 6.12
CA LEU A 136 -10.98 0.23 7.08
C LEU A 136 -11.36 -1.13 7.67
N ARG A 137 -11.33 -2.19 6.86
CA ARG A 137 -11.59 -3.56 7.34
C ARG A 137 -10.53 -4.02 8.34
N ILE A 138 -9.27 -3.72 8.06
CA ILE A 138 -8.17 -4.03 9.00
C ILE A 138 -8.37 -3.30 10.32
N GLY A 139 -8.64 -2.00 10.26
CA GLY A 139 -8.88 -1.19 11.47
C GLY A 139 -10.07 -1.67 12.28
N ALA A 140 -11.18 -1.99 11.61
CA ALA A 140 -12.38 -2.49 12.27
C ALA A 140 -12.14 -3.87 12.91
N THR A 141 -11.39 -4.74 12.24
CA THR A 141 -11.06 -6.07 12.77
C THR A 141 -10.16 -5.97 13.98
N LEU A 142 -9.15 -5.10 13.93
CA LEU A 142 -8.29 -4.83 15.08
C LEU A 142 -9.11 -4.34 16.29
N GLU A 143 -10.00 -3.38 16.07
CA GLU A 143 -10.85 -2.84 17.12
C GLU A 143 -11.71 -3.93 17.76
N ARG A 144 -12.33 -4.80 16.97
CA ARG A 144 -13.12 -5.93 17.47
C ARG A 144 -12.30 -6.89 18.30
N GLU A 145 -11.11 -7.25 17.85
CA GLU A 145 -10.24 -8.18 18.57
C GLU A 145 -9.78 -7.59 19.91
N LEU A 146 -9.48 -6.30 19.96
CA LEU A 146 -9.10 -5.63 21.20
C LEU A 146 -10.27 -5.51 22.17
N SER A 147 -11.49 -5.31 21.67
CA SER A 147 -12.70 -5.21 22.52
C SER A 147 -13.11 -6.55 23.10
N ASN A 148 -12.78 -7.66 22.44
CA ASN A 148 -13.13 -9.01 22.87
C ASN A 148 -12.03 -9.69 23.71
N GLY A 149 -10.90 -9.02 23.86
CA GLY A 149 -9.75 -9.50 24.65
C GLY A 149 -9.74 -8.94 26.10
#